data_d3af59f16666fd3cce7a0bce80a749b1
#
_entry.id   d3af59f16666fd3cce7a0bce80a749b1
#
_cell.length_a   1.000
_cell.length_b   1.000
_cell.length_c   1.000
_cell.angle_alpha   90.00
_cell.angle_beta   90.00
_cell.angle_gamma   90.00
#
_symmetry.space_group_name_H-M   'P 1'
#
loop_
_entity.id
_entity.type
_entity.pdbx_description
1 polymer ?
#
loop_
_entity_poly.entity_id
_entity_poly.type
_entity_poly.pdbx_seq_one_letter_code
_entity_poly.pdbx_strand_id
1 'polypeptide(L)'
;DKVMVVYGRTEKGRASKTIHGGATLVWPLIQDYAFLPLTPITIQIPLENALSLQNIRISIPSTFTVAISTDPPVMSNAANRLLGLSIVDIESMAADIILGQLRLTVASLTIEQINQDREAFLAEIQKNVDTELLKIGLYLINVNLVDITDDSQYIESIGKKAASQARANADADVARARQYGATEVARAKKLEDEAVAQAEAEGLMSVKKADVDRRMYVEQQEAEAITGENTARAAIARSNAELAIEQAKAKQSADVERAKAEAEIQRAKFIETEE
;
A
#
# COMPACT_ATOMS: atom_id res chain seq x y z
N ASP A 1 16.63 -26.53 19.35
CA ASP A 1 16.05 -26.18 18.05
C ASP A 1 17.07 -26.32 16.90
N LYS A 2 17.39 -27.61 16.61
CA LYS A 2 18.31 -27.98 15.50
C LYS A 2 17.79 -29.22 14.82
N VAL A 3 17.98 -29.31 13.51
CA VAL A 3 17.75 -30.53 12.75
C VAL A 3 19.06 -31.29 12.62
N MET A 4 19.02 -32.58 12.93
CA MET A 4 20.17 -33.47 12.70
C MET A 4 20.09 -34.02 11.28
N VAL A 5 21.16 -33.88 10.54
CA VAL A 5 21.33 -34.47 9.21
C VAL A 5 22.37 -35.57 9.32
N VAL A 6 21.96 -36.80 9.06
CA VAL A 6 22.86 -37.94 8.97
C VAL A 6 23.17 -38.18 7.48
N TYR A 7 24.44 -38.21 7.13
CA TYR A 7 24.92 -38.40 5.78
C TYR A 7 25.95 -39.55 5.70
N GLY A 8 26.15 -40.06 4.50
CA GLY A 8 26.92 -41.27 4.24
C GLY A 8 26.04 -42.39 3.71
N ARG A 9 26.36 -43.64 4.01
CA ARG A 9 25.57 -44.79 3.55
C ARG A 9 24.28 -44.92 4.38
N THR A 10 23.20 -44.32 3.89
CA THR A 10 21.88 -44.38 4.53
C THR A 10 21.03 -45.51 3.95
N GLU A 11 20.06 -45.98 4.74
CA GLU A 11 19.05 -46.96 4.26
C GLU A 11 18.27 -46.39 3.08
N LYS A 12 18.04 -47.18 2.05
CA LYS A 12 17.28 -46.86 0.81
C LYS A 12 18.02 -46.01 -0.23
N GLY A 13 19.38 -45.93 -0.22
CA GLY A 13 20.12 -45.28 -1.31
C GLY A 13 20.00 -43.75 -1.37
N ARG A 14 19.55 -43.11 -0.29
CA ARG A 14 19.53 -41.64 -0.14
C ARG A 14 20.87 -41.17 0.39
N ALA A 15 21.38 -40.05 -0.11
CA ALA A 15 22.66 -39.49 0.32
C ALA A 15 22.60 -38.89 1.74
N SER A 16 21.43 -38.50 2.23
CA SER A 16 21.23 -37.92 3.56
C SER A 16 19.87 -38.28 4.12
N LYS A 17 19.76 -38.32 5.47
CA LYS A 17 18.52 -38.48 6.24
C LYS A 17 18.44 -37.31 7.22
N THR A 18 17.39 -36.54 7.13
CA THR A 18 17.10 -35.42 8.02
C THR A 18 16.15 -35.87 9.13
N ILE A 19 16.42 -35.44 10.37
CA ILE A 19 15.65 -35.83 11.55
C ILE A 19 15.36 -34.57 12.36
N HIS A 20 14.07 -34.27 12.48
CA HIS A 20 13.54 -33.22 13.33
C HIS A 20 12.74 -33.85 14.47
N GLY A 21 13.32 -33.84 15.66
CA GLY A 21 12.77 -34.53 16.84
C GLY A 21 12.96 -36.04 16.81
N GLY A 22 13.13 -36.65 17.98
CA GLY A 22 13.37 -38.08 18.17
C GLY A 22 14.83 -38.46 18.31
N ALA A 23 15.13 -39.76 18.20
CA ALA A 23 16.47 -40.34 18.30
C ALA A 23 16.76 -41.17 17.06
N THR A 24 18.02 -41.22 16.66
CA THR A 24 18.51 -42.09 15.60
C THR A 24 19.85 -42.67 15.96
N LEU A 25 20.14 -43.86 15.46
CA LEU A 25 21.42 -44.48 15.56
C LEU A 25 22.30 -44.08 14.36
N VAL A 26 23.47 -43.54 14.66
CA VAL A 26 24.48 -43.22 13.65
C VAL A 26 25.61 -44.26 13.77
N TRP A 27 25.96 -44.93 12.66
CA TRP A 27 27.01 -45.92 12.62
C TRP A 27 28.36 -45.22 12.33
N PRO A 28 29.22 -45.07 13.36
CA PRO A 28 30.55 -44.50 13.15
C PRO A 28 31.31 -45.39 12.14
N LEU A 29 32.11 -44.81 11.27
CA LEU A 29 32.84 -45.38 10.13
C LEU A 29 32.14 -45.35 8.76
N ILE A 30 30.78 -45.34 8.72
CA ILE A 30 30.06 -45.34 7.47
C ILE A 30 29.06 -44.18 7.35
N GLN A 31 28.74 -43.55 8.47
CA GLN A 31 27.86 -42.41 8.59
C GLN A 31 28.48 -41.30 9.43
N ASP A 32 28.18 -40.07 9.09
CA ASP A 32 28.51 -38.91 9.88
C ASP A 32 27.25 -38.05 10.07
N TYR A 33 27.27 -37.09 10.97
CA TYR A 33 26.13 -36.23 11.26
C TYR A 33 26.54 -34.77 11.43
N ALA A 34 25.67 -33.88 11.08
CA ALA A 34 25.80 -32.45 11.35
C ALA A 34 24.45 -31.85 11.73
N PHE A 35 24.50 -30.73 12.39
CA PHE A 35 23.30 -30.02 12.82
C PHE A 35 23.07 -28.77 12.00
N LEU A 36 21.83 -28.56 11.55
CA LEU A 36 21.35 -27.33 10.97
C LEU A 36 20.53 -26.55 11.99
N PRO A 37 20.86 -25.29 12.27
CA PRO A 37 20.09 -24.46 13.20
C PRO A 37 18.75 -24.07 12.59
N LEU A 38 17.66 -24.17 13.36
CA LEU A 38 16.32 -23.72 12.95
C LEU A 38 16.04 -22.26 13.36
N THR A 39 17.03 -21.59 13.93
CA THR A 39 16.89 -20.19 14.35
C THR A 39 16.63 -19.31 13.15
N PRO A 40 15.61 -18.42 13.21
CA PRO A 40 15.37 -17.44 12.16
C PRO A 40 16.57 -16.51 11.97
N ILE A 41 16.86 -16.19 10.72
CA ILE A 41 17.92 -15.28 10.30
C ILE A 41 17.23 -14.03 9.74
N THR A 42 17.61 -12.87 10.25
CA THR A 42 17.11 -11.58 9.77
C THR A 42 18.13 -10.94 8.85
N ILE A 43 17.75 -10.71 7.60
CA ILE A 43 18.61 -10.23 6.52
C ILE A 43 18.16 -8.83 6.13
N GLN A 44 19.06 -7.87 6.16
CA GLN A 44 18.82 -6.52 5.69
C GLN A 44 19.26 -6.42 4.23
N ILE A 45 18.36 -6.03 3.37
CA ILE A 45 18.58 -5.86 1.93
C ILE A 45 18.49 -4.37 1.57
N PRO A 46 19.60 -3.67 1.40
CA PRO A 46 19.61 -2.30 0.89
C PRO A 46 19.45 -2.34 -0.63
N LEU A 47 18.23 -2.48 -1.12
CA LEU A 47 17.97 -2.37 -2.55
C LEU A 47 18.09 -0.90 -2.97
N GLU A 48 19.22 -0.57 -3.58
CA GLU A 48 19.51 0.77 -4.08
C GLU A 48 19.56 0.77 -5.62
N ASN A 49 19.13 1.87 -6.20
CA ASN A 49 19.21 2.12 -7.65
C ASN A 49 18.56 1.02 -8.52
N ALA A 50 17.53 0.35 -8.06
CA ALA A 50 16.78 -0.58 -8.87
C ALA A 50 15.95 0.16 -9.92
N LEU A 51 15.95 -0.35 -11.16
CA LEU A 51 15.15 0.24 -12.24
C LEU A 51 13.77 -0.38 -12.25
N SER A 52 12.75 0.47 -12.21
CA SER A 52 11.34 0.08 -12.45
C SER A 52 11.11 -0.20 -13.95
N LEU A 53 9.93 -0.70 -14.29
CA LEU A 53 9.49 -0.91 -15.67
C LEU A 53 9.62 0.38 -16.53
N GLN A 54 9.48 1.54 -15.92
CA GLN A 54 9.57 2.86 -16.55
C GLN A 54 11.01 3.41 -16.59
N ASN A 55 12.04 2.61 -16.28
CA ASN A 55 13.43 3.02 -16.14
C ASN A 55 13.69 4.13 -15.10
N ILE A 56 12.84 4.24 -14.08
CA ILE A 56 13.03 5.14 -12.96
C ILE A 56 13.82 4.40 -11.88
N ARG A 57 14.85 5.04 -11.32
CA ARG A 57 15.67 4.49 -10.24
C ARG A 57 14.95 4.65 -8.93
N ILE A 58 14.76 3.54 -8.23
CA ILE A 58 14.12 3.51 -6.90
C ILE A 58 15.02 2.77 -5.92
N SER A 59 14.91 3.16 -4.68
CA SER A 59 15.59 2.53 -3.55
C SER A 59 14.54 2.06 -2.55
N ILE A 60 14.62 0.78 -2.18
CA ILE A 60 13.66 0.12 -1.28
C ILE A 60 14.45 -0.66 -0.24
N PRO A 61 14.88 -0.03 0.85
CA PRO A 61 15.50 -0.76 1.95
C PRO A 61 14.46 -1.70 2.57
N SER A 62 14.85 -2.94 2.75
CA SER A 62 13.92 -3.99 3.19
C SER A 62 14.60 -4.97 4.14
N THR A 63 13.80 -5.59 4.97
CA THR A 63 14.25 -6.59 5.94
C THR A 63 13.46 -7.88 5.76
N PHE A 64 14.18 -8.98 5.61
CA PHE A 64 13.62 -10.31 5.42
C PHE A 64 13.98 -11.19 6.61
N THR A 65 13.03 -11.95 7.11
CA THR A 65 13.27 -12.97 8.12
C THR A 65 13.02 -14.32 7.47
N VAL A 66 14.06 -15.14 7.42
CA VAL A 66 14.03 -16.48 6.83
C VAL A 66 14.42 -17.54 7.84
N ALA A 67 14.00 -18.77 7.64
CA ALA A 67 14.44 -19.90 8.45
C ALA A 67 14.55 -21.16 7.59
N ILE A 68 15.23 -22.18 8.13
CA ILE A 68 15.32 -23.48 7.50
C ILE A 68 13.97 -24.19 7.66
N SER A 69 13.42 -24.67 6.55
CA SER A 69 12.12 -25.36 6.53
C SER A 69 12.18 -26.73 7.22
N THR A 70 11.15 -27.05 7.96
CA THR A 70 10.94 -28.34 8.58
C THR A 70 10.15 -29.31 7.69
N ASP A 71 9.64 -28.87 6.54
CA ASP A 71 8.96 -29.73 5.60
C ASP A 71 9.91 -30.74 4.97
N PRO A 72 9.62 -32.04 4.99
CA PRO A 72 10.54 -33.09 4.58
C PRO A 72 11.20 -32.90 3.20
N PRO A 73 10.46 -32.53 2.13
CA PRO A 73 11.08 -32.32 0.81
C PRO A 73 12.00 -31.09 0.80
N VAL A 74 11.61 -30.01 1.43
CA VAL A 74 12.36 -28.76 1.49
C VAL A 74 13.57 -28.88 2.42
N MET A 75 13.40 -29.58 3.54
CA MET A 75 14.48 -29.90 4.48
C MET A 75 15.57 -30.77 3.84
N SER A 76 15.22 -31.65 2.90
CA SER A 76 16.19 -32.37 2.10
C SER A 76 17.05 -31.45 1.22
N ASN A 77 16.45 -30.38 0.65
CA ASN A 77 17.19 -29.36 -0.09
C ASN A 77 18.17 -28.63 0.83
N ALA A 78 17.70 -28.23 2.04
CA ALA A 78 18.54 -27.60 3.04
C ALA A 78 19.74 -28.48 3.41
N ALA A 79 19.51 -29.78 3.67
CA ALA A 79 20.57 -30.74 3.99
C ALA A 79 21.60 -30.87 2.87
N ASN A 80 21.17 -30.85 1.60
CA ASN A 80 22.07 -31.00 0.46
C ASN A 80 22.85 -29.73 0.09
N ARG A 81 22.34 -28.55 0.45
CA ARG A 81 22.90 -27.27 -0.01
C ARG A 81 23.51 -26.42 1.11
N LEU A 82 22.98 -26.53 2.33
CA LEU A 82 23.37 -25.69 3.46
C LEU A 82 24.22 -26.43 4.49
N LEU A 83 24.34 -27.75 4.38
CA LEU A 83 25.14 -28.52 5.33
C LEU A 83 26.61 -28.14 5.25
N GLY A 84 27.19 -27.81 6.40
CA GLY A 84 28.61 -27.40 6.49
C GLY A 84 28.85 -25.91 6.23
N LEU A 85 27.83 -25.15 5.85
CA LEU A 85 27.96 -23.70 5.73
C LEU A 85 27.80 -23.02 7.10
N SER A 86 28.50 -21.92 7.27
CA SER A 86 28.27 -21.06 8.45
C SER A 86 26.96 -20.28 8.29
N ILE A 87 26.42 -19.77 9.40
CA ILE A 87 25.21 -18.93 9.37
C ILE A 87 25.43 -17.70 8.49
N VAL A 88 26.63 -17.14 8.49
CA VAL A 88 26.99 -15.97 7.68
C VAL A 88 26.98 -16.31 6.18
N ASP A 89 27.46 -17.50 5.81
CA ASP A 89 27.42 -17.93 4.40
C ASP A 89 25.97 -18.18 3.94
N ILE A 90 25.12 -18.75 4.80
CA ILE A 90 23.70 -18.96 4.54
C ILE A 90 22.98 -17.61 4.39
N GLU A 91 23.27 -16.66 5.27
CA GLU A 91 22.74 -15.30 5.20
C GLU A 91 23.14 -14.61 3.88
N SER A 92 24.41 -14.67 3.52
CA SER A 92 24.91 -14.08 2.27
C SER A 92 24.25 -14.70 1.04
N MET A 93 24.15 -16.03 0.99
CA MET A 93 23.49 -16.75 -0.10
C MET A 93 22.02 -16.37 -0.21
N ALA A 94 21.30 -16.31 0.90
CA ALA A 94 19.91 -15.91 0.94
C ALA A 94 19.75 -14.43 0.53
N ALA A 95 20.63 -13.55 0.99
CA ALA A 95 20.64 -12.14 0.62
C ALA A 95 20.79 -11.95 -0.90
N ASP A 96 21.69 -12.66 -1.53
CA ASP A 96 21.91 -12.58 -2.99
C ASP A 96 20.68 -13.03 -3.79
N ILE A 97 20.01 -14.11 -3.34
CA ILE A 97 18.79 -14.61 -3.96
C ILE A 97 17.66 -13.58 -3.78
N ILE A 98 17.47 -13.09 -2.58
CA ILE A 98 16.42 -12.11 -2.26
C ILE A 98 16.63 -10.83 -3.08
N LEU A 99 17.87 -10.32 -3.11
CA LEU A 99 18.23 -9.13 -3.87
C LEU A 99 17.95 -9.29 -5.37
N GLY A 100 18.27 -10.48 -5.91
CA GLY A 100 17.98 -10.82 -7.30
C GLY A 100 16.48 -10.82 -7.60
N GLN A 101 15.67 -11.44 -6.75
CA GLN A 101 14.23 -11.50 -6.92
C GLN A 101 13.57 -10.13 -6.73
N LEU A 102 14.03 -9.33 -5.78
CA LEU A 102 13.57 -7.95 -5.61
C LEU A 102 13.81 -7.12 -6.87
N ARG A 103 15.00 -7.19 -7.46
CA ARG A 103 15.31 -6.46 -8.70
C ARG A 103 14.40 -6.89 -9.86
N LEU A 104 14.14 -8.19 -9.99
CA LEU A 104 13.23 -8.70 -11.01
C LEU A 104 11.80 -8.22 -10.80
N THR A 105 11.31 -8.29 -9.57
CA THR A 105 9.95 -7.84 -9.23
C THR A 105 9.80 -6.34 -9.46
N VAL A 106 10.77 -5.53 -9.03
CA VAL A 106 10.78 -4.08 -9.29
C VAL A 106 10.80 -3.76 -10.78
N ALA A 107 11.61 -4.48 -11.56
CA ALA A 107 11.71 -4.27 -13.00
C ALA A 107 10.42 -4.64 -13.77
N SER A 108 9.58 -5.48 -13.20
CA SER A 108 8.29 -5.89 -13.80
C SER A 108 7.13 -4.95 -13.50
N LEU A 109 7.28 -4.01 -12.58
CA LEU A 109 6.23 -3.13 -12.09
C LEU A 109 6.51 -1.66 -12.38
N THR A 110 5.44 -0.87 -12.53
CA THR A 110 5.54 0.59 -12.60
C THR A 110 5.66 1.19 -11.20
N ILE A 111 6.20 2.40 -11.12
CA ILE A 111 6.36 3.10 -9.84
C ILE A 111 5.00 3.41 -9.21
N GLU A 112 3.99 3.67 -10.05
CA GLU A 112 2.63 3.89 -9.61
C GLU A 112 2.02 2.65 -8.96
N GLN A 113 2.21 1.47 -9.56
CA GLN A 113 1.73 0.20 -9.01
C GLN A 113 2.38 -0.10 -7.67
N ILE A 114 3.70 0.09 -7.57
CA ILE A 114 4.47 -0.13 -6.34
C ILE A 114 4.00 0.80 -5.21
N ASN A 115 3.66 2.06 -5.54
CA ASN A 115 3.28 3.06 -4.55
C ASN A 115 1.80 3.03 -4.18
N GLN A 116 0.91 2.71 -5.13
CA GLN A 116 -0.55 2.70 -4.90
C GLN A 116 -1.03 1.43 -4.22
N ASP A 117 -0.42 0.28 -4.54
CA ASP A 117 -0.82 -1.02 -4.00
C ASP A 117 0.38 -1.75 -3.37
N ARG A 118 0.79 -1.25 -2.21
CA ARG A 118 1.91 -1.82 -1.44
C ARG A 118 1.64 -3.26 -1.01
N GLU A 119 0.38 -3.63 -0.77
CA GLU A 119 0.02 -4.99 -0.35
C GLU A 119 0.19 -5.98 -1.50
N ALA A 120 -0.28 -5.65 -2.70
CA ALA A 120 -0.06 -6.46 -3.89
C ALA A 120 1.43 -6.60 -4.21
N PHE A 121 2.19 -5.51 -4.09
CA PHE A 121 3.63 -5.54 -4.28
C PHE A 121 4.34 -6.45 -3.26
N LEU A 122 3.97 -6.38 -1.98
CA LEU A 122 4.48 -7.27 -0.93
C LEU A 122 4.15 -8.74 -1.23
N ALA A 123 2.92 -9.03 -1.62
CA ALA A 123 2.49 -10.40 -1.96
C ALA A 123 3.27 -10.97 -3.14
N GLU A 124 3.55 -10.17 -4.17
CA GLU A 124 4.36 -10.56 -5.32
C GLU A 124 5.81 -10.86 -4.90
N ILE A 125 6.41 -9.99 -4.08
CA ILE A 125 7.76 -10.24 -3.52
C ILE A 125 7.77 -11.53 -2.72
N GLN A 126 6.84 -11.69 -1.78
CA GLN A 126 6.77 -12.89 -0.94
C GLN A 126 6.71 -14.16 -1.78
N LYS A 127 5.83 -14.20 -2.78
CA LYS A 127 5.66 -15.34 -3.68
C LYS A 127 6.94 -15.66 -4.44
N ASN A 128 7.57 -14.65 -5.04
CA ASN A 128 8.75 -14.83 -5.87
C ASN A 128 9.98 -15.24 -5.02
N VAL A 129 10.18 -14.56 -3.90
CA VAL A 129 11.28 -14.85 -2.97
C VAL A 129 11.12 -16.21 -2.32
N ASP A 130 9.94 -16.54 -1.81
CA ASP A 130 9.69 -17.83 -1.14
C ASP A 130 9.92 -19.01 -2.10
N THR A 131 9.47 -18.89 -3.35
CA THR A 131 9.68 -19.89 -4.39
C THR A 131 11.17 -20.21 -4.60
N GLU A 132 12.03 -19.21 -4.61
CA GLU A 132 13.47 -19.41 -4.80
C GLU A 132 14.18 -19.90 -3.52
N LEU A 133 13.76 -19.38 -2.36
CA LEU A 133 14.30 -19.82 -1.07
C LEU A 133 13.98 -21.29 -0.78
N LEU A 134 12.81 -21.77 -1.12
CA LEU A 134 12.41 -23.18 -0.97
C LEU A 134 13.33 -24.13 -1.78
N LYS A 135 13.89 -23.69 -2.90
CA LYS A 135 14.84 -24.50 -3.69
C LYS A 135 16.15 -24.77 -2.94
N ILE A 136 16.53 -23.87 -2.04
CA ILE A 136 17.73 -24.04 -1.21
C ILE A 136 17.44 -24.56 0.18
N GLY A 137 16.15 -24.73 0.53
CA GLY A 137 15.72 -25.28 1.80
C GLY A 137 15.38 -24.24 2.88
N LEU A 138 15.31 -22.98 2.51
CA LEU A 138 14.82 -21.89 3.34
C LEU A 138 13.37 -21.57 3.03
N TYR A 139 12.66 -20.99 4.01
CA TYR A 139 11.33 -20.41 3.79
C TYR A 139 11.28 -18.99 4.37
N LEU A 140 10.40 -18.20 3.83
CA LEU A 140 10.21 -16.83 4.22
C LEU A 140 9.19 -16.75 5.38
N ILE A 141 9.59 -16.16 6.51
CA ILE A 141 8.71 -15.94 7.66
C ILE A 141 8.02 -14.59 7.55
N ASN A 142 8.79 -13.54 7.27
CA ASN A 142 8.30 -12.18 7.25
C ASN A 142 9.10 -11.29 6.31
N VAL A 143 8.41 -10.32 5.71
CA VAL A 143 9.01 -9.24 4.91
C VAL A 143 8.56 -7.90 5.47
N ASN A 144 9.50 -7.02 5.69
CA ASN A 144 9.23 -5.64 6.06
C ASN A 144 9.91 -4.71 5.06
N LEU A 145 9.12 -3.92 4.35
CA LEU A 145 9.61 -2.85 3.47
C LEU A 145 9.61 -1.54 4.25
N VAL A 146 10.72 -0.85 4.17
CA VAL A 146 10.82 0.53 4.67
C VAL A 146 10.24 1.48 3.62
N ASP A 147 10.62 2.71 3.58
CA ASP A 147 10.08 3.67 2.64
C ASP A 147 10.67 3.52 1.24
N ILE A 148 9.84 3.77 0.22
CA ILE A 148 10.23 3.73 -1.19
C ILE A 148 10.63 5.13 -1.59
N THR A 149 11.88 5.29 -2.00
CA THR A 149 12.42 6.57 -2.45
C THR A 149 12.88 6.50 -3.89
N ASP A 150 12.78 7.60 -4.61
CA ASP A 150 13.28 7.75 -5.96
C ASP A 150 14.18 8.97 -6.11
N ASP A 151 15.25 8.85 -6.90
CA ASP A 151 16.21 9.92 -7.14
C ASP A 151 15.64 11.07 -8.00
N SER A 152 14.59 10.77 -8.76
CA SER A 152 14.01 11.69 -9.75
C SER A 152 12.90 12.57 -9.21
N GLN A 153 12.53 12.44 -7.93
CA GLN A 153 11.36 13.09 -7.31
C GLN A 153 10.05 12.81 -8.06
N TYR A 154 9.98 11.69 -8.75
CA TYR A 154 8.81 11.29 -9.53
C TYR A 154 7.62 10.95 -8.63
N ILE A 155 7.86 10.26 -7.51
CA ILE A 155 6.83 9.95 -6.50
C ILE A 155 6.20 11.23 -5.94
N GLU A 156 7.03 12.24 -5.62
CA GLU A 156 6.55 13.53 -5.16
C GLU A 156 5.74 14.26 -6.24
N SER A 157 6.19 14.19 -7.49
CA SER A 157 5.51 14.80 -8.63
C SER A 157 4.15 14.15 -8.91
N ILE A 158 4.03 12.81 -8.79
CA ILE A 158 2.75 12.10 -8.88
C ILE A 158 1.82 12.56 -7.76
N GLY A 159 2.32 12.66 -6.53
CA GLY A 159 1.55 13.15 -5.39
C GLY A 159 1.00 14.56 -5.61
N LYS A 160 1.83 15.47 -6.12
CA LYS A 160 1.42 16.83 -6.49
C LYS A 160 0.38 16.85 -7.61
N LYS A 161 0.58 16.03 -8.65
CA LYS A 161 -0.39 15.88 -9.75
C LYS A 161 -1.73 15.35 -9.25
N ALA A 162 -1.73 14.30 -8.44
CA ALA A 162 -2.94 13.72 -7.87
C ALA A 162 -3.69 14.72 -6.98
N ALA A 163 -2.97 15.46 -6.14
CA ALA A 163 -3.55 16.50 -5.30
C ALA A 163 -4.14 17.65 -6.13
N SER A 164 -3.45 18.09 -7.19
CA SER A 164 -3.95 19.11 -8.11
C SER A 164 -5.21 18.67 -8.86
N GLN A 165 -5.22 17.41 -9.34
CA GLN A 165 -6.38 16.83 -10.02
C GLN A 165 -7.57 16.71 -9.08
N ALA A 166 -7.35 16.26 -7.85
CA ALA A 166 -8.40 16.17 -6.83
C ALA A 166 -9.01 17.54 -6.51
N ARG A 167 -8.17 18.59 -6.41
CA ARG A 167 -8.64 19.97 -6.23
C ARG A 167 -9.46 20.45 -7.43
N ALA A 168 -8.96 20.24 -8.65
CA ALA A 168 -9.67 20.66 -9.86
C ALA A 168 -11.04 19.95 -10.00
N ASN A 169 -11.11 18.66 -9.66
CA ASN A 169 -12.37 17.91 -9.66
C ASN A 169 -13.34 18.46 -8.60
N ALA A 170 -12.84 18.74 -7.40
CA ALA A 170 -13.64 19.33 -6.33
C ALA A 170 -14.18 20.72 -6.71
N ASP A 171 -13.34 21.58 -7.29
CA ASP A 171 -13.75 22.90 -7.77
C ASP A 171 -14.80 22.81 -8.89
N ALA A 172 -14.65 21.84 -9.81
CA ALA A 172 -15.63 21.57 -10.84
C ALA A 172 -16.97 21.09 -10.27
N ASP A 173 -16.96 20.23 -9.26
CA ASP A 173 -18.16 19.74 -8.61
C ASP A 173 -18.86 20.85 -7.82
N VAL A 174 -18.12 21.71 -7.15
CA VAL A 174 -18.63 22.92 -6.50
C VAL A 174 -19.25 23.88 -7.52
N ALA A 175 -18.58 24.09 -8.67
CA ALA A 175 -19.12 24.94 -9.73
C ALA A 175 -20.43 24.38 -10.33
N ARG A 176 -20.50 23.05 -10.55
CA ARG A 176 -21.74 22.39 -11.01
C ARG A 176 -22.87 22.51 -9.99
N ALA A 177 -22.57 22.30 -8.72
CA ALA A 177 -23.57 22.45 -7.65
C ALA A 177 -24.09 23.88 -7.57
N ARG A 178 -23.23 24.89 -7.72
CA ARG A 178 -23.63 26.30 -7.77
C ARG A 178 -24.49 26.61 -9.02
N GLN A 179 -24.12 26.09 -10.18
CA GLN A 179 -24.87 26.27 -11.42
C GLN A 179 -26.26 25.62 -11.31
N TYR A 180 -26.34 24.41 -10.76
CA TYR A 180 -27.60 23.72 -10.52
C TYR A 180 -28.50 24.50 -9.57
N GLY A 181 -27.96 24.98 -8.44
CA GLY A 181 -28.70 25.84 -7.50
C GLY A 181 -29.21 27.13 -8.16
N ALA A 182 -28.36 27.78 -8.97
CA ALA A 182 -28.76 29.00 -9.69
C ALA A 182 -29.85 28.75 -10.75
N THR A 183 -29.78 27.62 -11.46
CA THR A 183 -30.81 27.26 -12.45
C THR A 183 -32.15 26.91 -11.81
N GLU A 184 -32.14 26.21 -10.65
CA GLU A 184 -33.36 25.93 -9.89
C GLU A 184 -34.00 27.20 -9.31
N VAL A 185 -33.17 28.11 -8.80
CA VAL A 185 -33.66 29.43 -8.33
C VAL A 185 -34.24 30.24 -9.51
N ALA A 186 -33.57 30.26 -10.66
CA ALA A 186 -34.08 30.96 -11.85
C ALA A 186 -35.36 30.32 -12.40
N ARG A 187 -35.47 28.98 -12.34
CA ARG A 187 -36.65 28.23 -12.74
C ARG A 187 -37.84 28.46 -11.79
N ALA A 188 -37.57 28.44 -10.48
CA ALA A 188 -38.57 28.79 -9.49
C ALA A 188 -39.07 30.22 -9.67
N LYS A 189 -38.16 31.17 -9.92
CA LYS A 189 -38.52 32.56 -10.16
C LYS A 189 -39.35 32.75 -11.45
N LYS A 190 -39.00 32.02 -12.52
CA LYS A 190 -39.77 32.04 -13.79
C LYS A 190 -41.16 31.48 -13.60
N LEU A 191 -41.33 30.38 -12.82
CA LEU A 191 -42.63 29.80 -12.46
C LEU A 191 -43.43 30.76 -11.60
N GLU A 192 -42.76 31.47 -10.68
CA GLU A 192 -43.36 32.52 -9.86
C GLU A 192 -43.90 33.68 -10.70
N ASP A 193 -43.06 34.19 -11.62
CA ASP A 193 -43.44 35.29 -12.53
C ASP A 193 -44.62 34.89 -13.47
N GLU A 194 -44.65 33.62 -13.95
CA GLU A 194 -45.73 33.08 -14.77
C GLU A 194 -47.01 32.91 -13.92
N ALA A 195 -46.91 32.44 -12.68
CA ALA A 195 -48.06 32.28 -11.75
C ALA A 195 -48.65 33.66 -11.34
N VAL A 196 -47.78 34.63 -11.12
CA VAL A 196 -48.20 36.02 -10.86
C VAL A 196 -48.92 36.62 -12.04
N ALA A 197 -48.37 36.45 -13.27
CA ALA A 197 -49.02 36.97 -14.48
C ALA A 197 -50.38 36.32 -14.78
N GLN A 198 -50.52 35.00 -14.47
CA GLN A 198 -51.81 34.30 -14.56
C GLN A 198 -52.82 34.78 -13.49
N ALA A 199 -52.36 34.93 -12.25
CA ALA A 199 -53.19 35.43 -11.16
C ALA A 199 -53.69 36.88 -11.41
N GLU A 200 -52.84 37.74 -12.02
CA GLU A 200 -53.24 39.10 -12.43
C GLU A 200 -54.25 39.07 -13.56
N ALA A 201 -54.12 38.11 -14.53
CA ALA A 201 -55.09 37.97 -15.62
C ALA A 201 -56.47 37.45 -15.16
N GLU A 202 -56.49 36.51 -14.19
CA GLU A 202 -57.72 35.99 -13.60
C GLU A 202 -58.29 36.94 -12.51
N GLY A 203 -57.46 37.87 -12.04
CA GLY A 203 -57.69 38.69 -10.83
C GLY A 203 -58.64 39.86 -10.93
N LEU A 204 -59.26 40.15 -12.05
CA LEU A 204 -60.29 41.20 -12.13
C LEU A 204 -61.61 40.85 -11.39
N MET A 205 -61.78 39.58 -10.96
CA MET A 205 -63.04 39.16 -10.31
C MET A 205 -62.92 38.74 -8.83
N SER A 206 -61.75 38.65 -8.26
CA SER A 206 -61.64 38.38 -6.80
C SER A 206 -60.31 38.82 -6.22
N VAL A 207 -60.05 40.11 -6.26
CA VAL A 207 -58.80 40.78 -5.86
C VAL A 207 -58.33 40.41 -4.45
N LYS A 208 -59.23 40.20 -3.52
CA LYS A 208 -58.83 39.87 -2.13
C LYS A 208 -58.40 38.40 -1.90
N LYS A 209 -58.97 37.47 -2.63
CA LYS A 209 -58.64 36.06 -2.48
C LYS A 209 -57.34 35.73 -3.23
N ALA A 210 -57.18 36.29 -4.42
CA ALA A 210 -56.01 36.18 -5.22
C ALA A 210 -54.73 36.77 -4.55
N ASP A 211 -54.92 37.88 -3.77
CA ASP A 211 -53.83 38.51 -3.05
C ASP A 211 -53.37 37.67 -1.83
N VAL A 212 -54.26 36.99 -1.15
CA VAL A 212 -53.91 36.08 -0.02
C VAL A 212 -53.26 34.80 -0.57
N ASP A 213 -53.82 34.20 -1.63
CA ASP A 213 -53.25 32.98 -2.25
C ASP A 213 -51.90 33.28 -2.86
N ARG A 214 -51.70 34.45 -3.45
CA ARG A 214 -50.45 34.93 -4.00
C ARG A 214 -49.36 35.08 -2.91
N ARG A 215 -49.70 35.73 -1.78
CA ARG A 215 -48.72 35.88 -0.68
C ARG A 215 -48.28 34.52 -0.09
N MET A 216 -49.20 33.60 0.14
CA MET A 216 -48.89 32.27 0.65
C MET A 216 -48.04 31.49 -0.33
N TYR A 217 -48.27 31.58 -1.66
CA TYR A 217 -47.49 30.92 -2.68
C TYR A 217 -46.04 31.45 -2.74
N VAL A 218 -45.89 32.77 -2.68
CA VAL A 218 -44.55 33.40 -2.69
C VAL A 218 -43.73 33.01 -1.45
N GLU A 219 -44.34 33.03 -0.24
CA GLU A 219 -43.65 32.63 0.98
C GLU A 219 -43.21 31.15 0.95
N GLN A 220 -44.03 30.26 0.37
CA GLN A 220 -43.70 28.84 0.27
C GLN A 220 -42.55 28.61 -0.69
N GLN A 221 -42.48 29.29 -1.84
CA GLN A 221 -41.40 29.20 -2.80
C GLN A 221 -40.09 29.77 -2.24
N GLU A 222 -40.18 30.88 -1.50
CA GLU A 222 -38.99 31.42 -0.81
C GLU A 222 -38.51 30.47 0.31
N ALA A 223 -39.41 29.86 1.09
CA ALA A 223 -39.03 28.88 2.11
C ALA A 223 -38.41 27.63 1.48
N GLU A 224 -38.94 27.12 0.36
CA GLU A 224 -38.36 26.00 -0.40
C GLU A 224 -37.01 26.35 -1.05
N ALA A 225 -36.90 27.56 -1.59
CA ALA A 225 -35.62 28.04 -2.18
C ALA A 225 -34.54 28.21 -1.10
N ILE A 226 -34.88 28.78 0.05
CA ILE A 226 -33.94 28.94 1.19
C ILE A 226 -33.53 27.56 1.77
N THR A 227 -34.46 26.60 1.87
CA THR A 227 -34.13 25.25 2.30
C THR A 227 -33.26 24.53 1.27
N GLY A 228 -33.53 24.70 -0.04
CA GLY A 228 -32.70 24.15 -1.10
C GLY A 228 -31.29 24.74 -1.11
N GLU A 229 -31.18 26.05 -0.95
CA GLU A 229 -29.88 26.75 -0.87
C GLU A 229 -29.07 26.31 0.36
N ASN A 230 -29.74 26.16 1.52
CA ASN A 230 -29.08 25.70 2.75
C ASN A 230 -28.61 24.24 2.66
N THR A 231 -29.40 23.37 2.03
CA THR A 231 -28.99 21.97 1.82
C THR A 231 -27.83 21.86 0.82
N ALA A 232 -27.84 22.65 -0.25
CA ALA A 232 -26.72 22.70 -1.21
C ALA A 232 -25.44 23.25 -0.56
N ARG A 233 -25.55 24.33 0.23
CA ARG A 233 -24.41 24.89 0.98
C ARG A 233 -23.87 23.92 2.02
N ALA A 234 -24.74 23.17 2.70
CA ALA A 234 -24.32 22.15 3.66
C ALA A 234 -23.60 20.97 2.98
N ALA A 235 -24.05 20.54 1.78
CA ALA A 235 -23.39 19.49 1.01
C ALA A 235 -21.99 19.94 0.54
N ILE A 236 -21.86 21.18 0.06
CA ILE A 236 -20.56 21.77 -0.33
C ILE A 236 -19.61 21.86 0.86
N ALA A 237 -20.11 22.31 2.02
CA ALA A 237 -19.29 22.39 3.23
C ALA A 237 -18.80 21.03 3.71
N ARG A 238 -19.62 19.98 3.60
CA ARG A 238 -19.21 18.60 3.92
C ARG A 238 -18.12 18.09 2.97
N SER A 239 -18.32 18.25 1.67
CA SER A 239 -17.35 17.83 0.67
C SER A 239 -15.99 18.52 0.85
N ASN A 240 -16.01 19.82 1.13
CA ASN A 240 -14.78 20.57 1.42
C ASN A 240 -14.11 20.13 2.72
N ALA A 241 -14.89 19.79 3.76
CA ALA A 241 -14.35 19.27 5.02
C ALA A 241 -13.72 17.88 4.84
N GLU A 242 -14.35 16.99 4.08
CA GLU A 242 -13.82 15.66 3.76
C GLU A 242 -12.49 15.76 2.98
N LEU A 243 -12.43 16.63 1.98
CA LEU A 243 -11.21 16.90 1.22
C LEU A 243 -10.09 17.46 2.11
N ALA A 244 -10.41 18.38 3.02
CA ALA A 244 -9.43 18.93 3.94
C ALA A 244 -8.88 17.86 4.91
N ILE A 245 -9.72 16.96 5.39
CA ILE A 245 -9.33 15.83 6.23
C ILE A 245 -8.43 14.86 5.46
N GLU A 246 -8.77 14.55 4.21
CA GLU A 246 -8.00 13.62 3.37
C GLU A 246 -6.62 14.20 3.01
N GLN A 247 -6.57 15.49 2.70
CA GLN A 247 -5.31 16.20 2.48
C GLN A 247 -4.45 16.28 3.77
N ALA A 248 -5.07 16.49 4.92
CA ALA A 248 -4.37 16.51 6.20
C ALA A 248 -3.80 15.12 6.55
N LYS A 249 -4.56 14.05 6.32
CA LYS A 249 -4.09 12.67 6.51
C LYS A 249 -2.95 12.32 5.56
N ALA A 250 -3.06 12.69 4.28
CA ALA A 250 -2.01 12.45 3.29
C ALA A 250 -0.70 13.21 3.65
N LYS A 251 -0.81 14.46 4.12
CA LYS A 251 0.36 15.20 4.63
C LYS A 251 0.95 14.55 5.89
N GLN A 252 0.11 14.20 6.84
CA GLN A 252 0.56 13.56 8.07
C GLN A 252 1.26 12.23 7.82
N SER A 253 0.75 11.40 6.90
CA SER A 253 1.41 10.15 6.53
C SER A 253 2.76 10.39 5.85
N ALA A 254 2.84 11.36 4.94
CA ALA A 254 4.07 11.72 4.26
C ALA A 254 5.13 12.27 5.24
N ASP A 255 4.72 13.10 6.22
CA ASP A 255 5.62 13.66 7.23
C ASP A 255 6.10 12.58 8.21
N VAL A 256 5.23 11.64 8.60
CA VAL A 256 5.59 10.49 9.45
C VAL A 256 6.60 9.59 8.74
N GLU A 257 6.42 9.38 7.44
CA GLU A 257 7.35 8.55 6.65
C GLU A 257 8.69 9.25 6.42
N ARG A 258 8.69 10.57 6.20
CA ARG A 258 9.93 11.37 6.16
C ARG A 258 10.68 11.32 7.48
N ALA A 259 9.99 11.51 8.59
CA ALA A 259 10.61 11.46 9.91
C ALA A 259 11.19 10.08 10.24
N LYS A 260 10.54 8.99 9.79
CA LYS A 260 11.08 7.63 9.93
C LYS A 260 12.34 7.43 9.09
N ALA A 261 12.32 7.86 7.83
CA ALA A 261 13.48 7.76 6.93
C ALA A 261 14.67 8.58 7.45
N GLU A 262 14.43 9.79 7.95
CA GLU A 262 15.49 10.63 8.56
C GLU A 262 16.06 10.00 9.83
N ALA A 263 15.23 9.38 10.66
CA ALA A 263 15.68 8.68 11.86
C ALA A 263 16.54 7.43 11.54
N GLU A 264 16.21 6.71 10.46
CA GLU A 264 17.03 5.56 10.00
C GLU A 264 18.36 6.02 9.39
N ILE A 265 18.36 7.09 8.62
CA ILE A 265 19.59 7.68 8.07
C ILE A 265 20.51 8.12 9.21
N GLN A 266 19.97 8.73 10.26
CA GLN A 266 20.75 9.11 11.45
C GLN A 266 21.27 7.88 12.21
N ARG A 267 20.47 6.82 12.36
CA ARG A 267 20.92 5.57 12.97
C ARG A 267 22.01 4.87 12.16
N ALA A 268 21.86 4.83 10.83
CA ALA A 268 22.89 4.27 9.94
C ALA A 268 24.21 5.04 10.02
N LYS A 269 24.16 6.38 10.08
CA LYS A 269 25.36 7.22 10.27
C LYS A 269 26.00 7.03 11.64
N PHE A 270 25.22 6.74 12.67
CA PHE A 270 25.75 6.49 14.03
C PHE A 270 26.49 5.16 14.13
N ILE A 271 26.03 4.14 13.37
CA ILE A 271 26.67 2.81 13.33
C ILE A 271 27.99 2.85 12.52
N GLU A 272 28.05 3.69 11.46
CA GLU A 272 29.24 3.86 10.61
C GLU A 272 30.36 4.67 11.32
N THR A 273 30.07 5.31 12.43
CA THR A 273 31.08 6.07 13.24
C THR A 273 31.63 5.27 14.43
N GLU A 274 31.13 4.05 14.70
CA GLU A 274 31.65 3.16 15.75
C GLU A 274 32.47 1.95 15.22
N GLU A 275 32.67 1.82 13.92
CA GLU A 275 33.71 0.97 13.32
C GLU A 275 34.94 1.84 12.91
#